data_9914d5f0e2d9828e92c31f3219a91328
#
_entry.id   9914d5f0e2d9828e92c31f3219a91328
#
_cell.length_a   1.000
_cell.length_b   1.000
_cell.length_c   1.000
_cell.angle_alpha   90.00
_cell.angle_beta   90.00
_cell.angle_gamma   90.00
#
_symmetry.space_group_name_H-M   'P 1'
#
loop_
_entity.id
_entity.type
_entity.pdbx_description
1 polymer ?
#
loop_
_entity_poly.entity_id
_entity_poly.type
_entity_poly.pdbx_seq_one_letter_code
_entity_poly.pdbx_strand_id
1 'polypeptide(L)'
;MTDTSQGAEKAKIHEGKEADHHPYFRPKDAATLILVDRGGSIPKVLVGKRHDKVVFMPGKFVFPGGRVDKNDYRVPCAAPITAELEANLAKGSPKTPASRAKSLAIAAIREACEETGLCLGRRSEGKAKLEGAWKPFADAGLLPDPSSLFLIARAITPPGRVKRFDTRFFTADASTITHRVDGVIHADAELVELVWVELGSKPLADLHPMTRNVLNELDTRLATGPLRHDAPVPFFHFYGGKMQKDILA
;
A
#
# COMPACT_ATOMS: atom_id res chain seq x y z
N MET A 1 32.56 60.64 -10.33
CA MET A 1 31.09 60.51 -10.25
C MET A 1 30.74 59.24 -10.96
N THR A 2 30.69 58.15 -10.24
CA THR A 2 30.44 56.80 -10.75
C THR A 2 29.14 56.30 -10.14
N ASP A 3 28.15 56.18 -11.00
CA ASP A 3 26.87 55.61 -10.66
C ASP A 3 26.96 54.09 -10.80
N THR A 4 26.73 53.39 -9.72
CA THR A 4 26.71 51.91 -9.65
C THR A 4 25.31 51.46 -9.32
N SER A 5 24.47 51.26 -10.35
CA SER A 5 23.18 50.61 -10.23
C SER A 5 23.37 49.09 -10.31
N GLN A 6 23.31 48.41 -9.17
CA GLN A 6 23.22 46.96 -9.09
C GLN A 6 21.80 46.52 -9.47
N GLY A 7 21.69 45.86 -10.61
CA GLY A 7 20.48 45.19 -11.05
C GLY A 7 20.24 43.94 -10.21
N ALA A 8 19.14 43.94 -9.44
CA ALA A 8 18.61 42.75 -8.78
C ALA A 8 17.97 41.81 -9.80
N GLU A 9 18.63 40.72 -10.10
CA GLU A 9 18.12 39.64 -10.93
C GLU A 9 17.03 38.90 -10.16
N LYS A 10 15.77 39.18 -10.51
CA LYS A 10 14.62 38.46 -9.99
C LYS A 10 14.63 37.06 -10.58
N ALA A 11 14.96 36.07 -9.73
CA ALA A 11 14.76 34.66 -10.03
C ALA A 11 13.27 34.43 -10.40
N LYS A 12 13.01 34.10 -11.66
CA LYS A 12 11.71 33.63 -12.12
C LYS A 12 11.44 32.27 -11.51
N ILE A 13 10.58 32.24 -10.52
CA ILE A 13 9.97 30.99 -10.04
C ILE A 13 9.18 30.45 -11.22
N HIS A 14 9.59 29.30 -11.75
CA HIS A 14 8.80 28.56 -12.74
C HIS A 14 7.48 28.16 -12.08
N GLU A 15 6.44 28.91 -12.38
CA GLU A 15 5.06 28.53 -12.11
C GLU A 15 4.81 27.16 -12.75
N GLY A 16 4.36 26.24 -11.91
CA GLY A 16 4.11 24.86 -12.28
C GLY A 16 3.14 24.76 -13.45
N LYS A 17 3.45 23.80 -14.33
CA LYS A 17 2.59 23.37 -15.43
C LYS A 17 1.15 23.28 -14.94
N GLU A 18 0.25 23.92 -15.67
CA GLU A 18 -1.20 23.79 -15.51
C GLU A 18 -1.55 22.31 -15.28
N ALA A 19 -2.22 22.04 -14.16
CA ALA A 19 -2.66 20.69 -13.86
C ALA A 19 -3.69 20.32 -14.93
N ASP A 20 -3.35 19.38 -15.80
CA ASP A 20 -4.27 18.80 -16.77
C ASP A 20 -5.57 18.46 -16.05
N HIS A 21 -6.65 19.18 -16.38
CA HIS A 21 -7.95 19.00 -15.74
C HIS A 21 -8.60 17.75 -16.29
N HIS A 22 -8.18 16.58 -15.77
CA HIS A 22 -8.78 15.31 -16.13
C HIS A 22 -10.22 15.21 -15.61
N PRO A 23 -11.14 14.60 -16.38
CA PRO A 23 -12.51 14.40 -15.94
C PRO A 23 -12.56 13.67 -14.58
N TYR A 24 -13.60 13.93 -13.80
CA TYR A 24 -13.79 13.36 -12.47
C TYR A 24 -13.96 11.84 -12.55
N PHE A 25 -12.87 11.10 -12.33
CA PHE A 25 -12.91 9.63 -12.23
C PHE A 25 -13.26 9.20 -10.81
N ARG A 26 -14.16 8.23 -10.69
CA ARG A 26 -14.39 7.55 -9.41
C ARG A 26 -13.14 6.79 -8.99
N PRO A 27 -12.70 6.93 -7.72
CA PRO A 27 -11.59 6.13 -7.21
C PRO A 27 -11.90 4.64 -7.33
N LYS A 28 -10.93 3.85 -7.80
CA LYS A 28 -11.03 2.39 -7.85
C LYS A 28 -10.51 1.79 -6.55
N ASP A 29 -11.13 0.71 -6.08
CA ASP A 29 -10.65 -0.03 -4.93
C ASP A 29 -9.22 -0.50 -5.17
N ALA A 30 -8.37 -0.28 -4.18
CA ALA A 30 -6.99 -0.70 -4.17
C ALA A 30 -6.58 -1.14 -2.76
N ALA A 31 -5.55 -1.95 -2.70
CA ALA A 31 -5.01 -2.47 -1.46
C ALA A 31 -3.48 -2.48 -1.50
N THR A 32 -2.88 -2.27 -0.36
CA THR A 32 -1.44 -2.20 -0.17
C THR A 32 -1.08 -3.01 1.06
N LEU A 33 -0.01 -3.79 1.00
CA LEU A 33 0.48 -4.58 2.12
C LEU A 33 1.81 -4.03 2.65
N ILE A 34 1.86 -3.80 3.96
CA ILE A 34 3.04 -3.39 4.70
C ILE A 34 3.54 -4.61 5.48
N LEU A 35 4.67 -5.16 5.07
CA LEU A 35 5.31 -6.24 5.81
C LEU A 35 6.21 -5.65 6.88
N VAL A 36 6.03 -6.12 8.13
CA VAL A 36 6.81 -5.65 9.29
C VAL A 36 7.66 -6.79 9.80
N ASP A 37 8.97 -6.64 9.76
CA ASP A 37 9.92 -7.53 10.42
C ASP A 37 10.19 -7.03 11.84
N ARG A 38 9.86 -7.85 12.83
CA ARG A 38 10.06 -7.59 14.27
C ARG A 38 11.13 -8.51 14.89
N GLY A 39 11.93 -9.17 14.06
CA GLY A 39 12.99 -10.08 14.53
C GLY A 39 14.18 -9.36 15.18
N GLY A 40 14.33 -8.06 14.98
CA GLY A 40 15.39 -7.22 15.57
C GLY A 40 14.91 -6.33 16.71
N SER A 41 15.84 -5.53 17.27
CA SER A 41 15.53 -4.55 18.33
C SER A 41 14.67 -3.38 17.83
N ILE A 42 14.78 -3.03 16.55
CA ILE A 42 13.99 -2.01 15.89
C ILE A 42 13.19 -2.69 14.77
N PRO A 43 11.85 -2.54 14.75
CA PRO A 43 11.03 -3.07 13.67
C PRO A 43 11.43 -2.45 12.32
N LYS A 44 11.39 -3.27 11.26
CA LYS A 44 11.67 -2.85 9.89
C LYS A 44 10.44 -3.07 9.02
N VAL A 45 10.27 -2.24 8.02
CA VAL A 45 9.20 -2.37 7.03
C VAL A 45 9.77 -2.53 5.63
N LEU A 46 9.13 -3.36 4.83
CA LEU A 46 9.50 -3.56 3.44
C LEU A 46 8.93 -2.43 2.58
N VAL A 47 9.79 -1.81 1.78
CA VAL A 47 9.42 -0.89 0.70
C VAL A 47 10.10 -1.29 -0.59
N GLY A 48 9.44 -1.01 -1.72
CA GLY A 48 9.99 -1.26 -3.05
C GLY A 48 10.20 0.03 -3.81
N LYS A 49 11.29 0.12 -4.56
CA LYS A 49 11.56 1.23 -5.48
C LYS A 49 10.87 0.97 -6.81
N ARG A 50 9.99 1.88 -7.20
CA ARG A 50 9.30 1.79 -8.49
C ARG A 50 10.26 2.08 -9.63
N HIS A 51 10.10 1.35 -10.72
CA HIS A 51 10.84 1.59 -11.94
C HIS A 51 10.60 3.02 -12.45
N ASP A 52 11.64 3.69 -12.98
CA ASP A 52 11.55 5.09 -13.44
C ASP A 52 10.60 5.29 -14.64
N LYS A 53 10.31 4.24 -15.42
CA LYS A 53 9.42 4.27 -16.58
C LYS A 53 7.93 4.08 -16.24
N VAL A 54 7.56 3.77 -14.99
CA VAL A 54 6.13 3.61 -14.65
C VAL A 54 5.42 4.96 -14.64
N VAL A 55 4.15 4.96 -15.07
CA VAL A 55 3.33 6.19 -15.18
C VAL A 55 3.00 6.80 -13.83
N PHE A 56 2.92 5.99 -12.77
CA PHE A 56 2.48 6.42 -11.44
C PHE A 56 3.60 6.31 -10.42
N MET A 57 4.04 7.44 -9.85
CA MET A 57 5.12 7.55 -8.85
C MET A 57 6.45 6.93 -9.31
N PRO A 58 7.03 7.31 -10.48
CA PRO A 58 8.30 6.77 -10.95
C PRO A 58 9.43 7.06 -9.96
N GLY A 59 10.35 6.12 -9.77
CA GLY A 59 11.54 6.24 -8.94
C GLY A 59 11.29 6.38 -7.43
N LYS A 60 10.03 6.34 -6.98
CA LYS A 60 9.69 6.49 -5.55
C LYS A 60 9.66 5.14 -4.84
N PHE A 61 10.08 5.17 -3.57
CA PHE A 61 9.83 4.06 -2.67
C PHE A 61 8.38 4.07 -2.19
N VAL A 62 7.74 2.92 -2.34
CA VAL A 62 6.33 2.67 -1.99
C VAL A 62 6.20 1.32 -1.31
N PHE A 63 5.06 1.06 -0.68
CA PHE A 63 4.67 -0.31 -0.32
C PHE A 63 4.14 -1.06 -1.54
N PRO A 64 4.30 -2.39 -1.63
CA PRO A 64 3.67 -3.19 -2.66
C PRO A 64 2.15 -3.06 -2.58
N GLY A 65 1.51 -2.93 -3.75
CA GLY A 65 0.07 -2.79 -3.77
C GLY A 65 -0.49 -2.24 -5.08
N GLY A 66 -1.75 -2.58 -5.32
CA GLY A 66 -2.42 -2.19 -6.54
C GLY A 66 -3.94 -2.28 -6.47
N ARG A 67 -4.57 -2.36 -7.63
CA ARG A 67 -6.02 -2.36 -7.78
C ARG A 67 -6.60 -3.72 -7.46
N VAL A 68 -7.77 -3.75 -6.78
CA VAL A 68 -8.57 -4.97 -6.65
C VAL A 68 -8.95 -5.49 -8.03
N ASP A 69 -8.65 -6.76 -8.30
CA ASP A 69 -9.05 -7.48 -9.51
C ASP A 69 -10.37 -8.23 -9.29
N LYS A 70 -11.07 -8.54 -10.39
CA LYS A 70 -12.33 -9.31 -10.33
C LYS A 70 -12.13 -10.72 -9.76
N ASN A 71 -10.95 -11.29 -9.95
CA ASN A 71 -10.61 -12.61 -9.44
C ASN A 71 -10.43 -12.61 -7.92
N ASP A 72 -10.02 -11.48 -7.31
CA ASP A 72 -9.84 -11.37 -5.86
C ASP A 72 -11.13 -11.65 -5.07
N TYR A 73 -12.30 -11.42 -5.67
CA TYR A 73 -13.61 -11.74 -5.09
C TYR A 73 -13.86 -13.24 -4.98
N ARG A 74 -13.24 -14.05 -5.84
CA ARG A 74 -13.56 -15.47 -6.03
C ARG A 74 -12.50 -16.41 -5.49
N VAL A 75 -11.30 -15.91 -5.25
CA VAL A 75 -10.17 -16.73 -4.76
C VAL A 75 -10.54 -17.38 -3.42
N PRO A 76 -10.38 -18.70 -3.29
CA PRO A 76 -10.50 -19.37 -2.00
C PRO A 76 -9.36 -18.95 -1.07
N CYS A 77 -9.65 -18.85 0.21
CA CYS A 77 -8.69 -18.47 1.25
C CYS A 77 -8.49 -19.63 2.21
N ALA A 78 -7.31 -19.73 2.82
CA ALA A 78 -7.03 -20.71 3.86
C ALA A 78 -7.83 -20.44 5.14
N ALA A 79 -8.13 -19.15 5.42
CA ALA A 79 -9.02 -18.71 6.49
C ALA A 79 -9.80 -17.47 6.04
N PRO A 80 -10.97 -17.17 6.61
CA PRO A 80 -11.66 -15.92 6.39
C PRO A 80 -10.85 -14.75 6.99
N ILE A 81 -11.16 -13.51 6.57
CA ILE A 81 -10.77 -12.31 7.33
C ILE A 81 -11.44 -12.36 8.71
N THR A 82 -10.82 -11.74 9.71
CA THR A 82 -11.43 -11.69 11.04
C THR A 82 -12.66 -10.77 11.05
N ALA A 83 -13.61 -11.02 11.95
CA ALA A 83 -14.81 -10.20 12.08
C ALA A 83 -14.46 -8.73 12.40
N GLU A 84 -13.41 -8.52 13.19
CA GLU A 84 -12.92 -7.19 13.55
C GLU A 84 -12.32 -6.46 12.33
N LEU A 85 -11.58 -7.17 11.47
CA LEU A 85 -11.05 -6.59 10.24
C LEU A 85 -12.18 -6.22 9.28
N GLU A 86 -13.18 -7.09 9.15
CA GLU A 86 -14.38 -6.83 8.34
C GLU A 86 -15.13 -5.58 8.84
N ALA A 87 -15.34 -5.48 10.15
CA ALA A 87 -15.97 -4.33 10.77
C ALA A 87 -15.18 -3.02 10.50
N ASN A 88 -13.84 -3.06 10.60
CA ASN A 88 -13.00 -1.91 10.29
C ASN A 88 -13.07 -1.49 8.81
N LEU A 89 -13.15 -2.45 7.90
CA LEU A 89 -13.29 -2.16 6.47
C LEU A 89 -14.66 -1.57 6.11
N ALA A 90 -15.68 -1.83 6.92
CA ALA A 90 -17.00 -1.24 6.79
C ALA A 90 -17.08 0.22 7.29
N LYS A 91 -16.18 0.62 8.19
CA LYS A 91 -16.12 2.00 8.69
C LYS A 91 -15.92 3.01 7.56
N GLY A 92 -16.65 4.11 7.60
CA GLY A 92 -16.63 5.14 6.55
C GLY A 92 -17.15 4.66 5.18
N SER A 93 -17.73 3.46 5.10
CA SER A 93 -18.39 2.91 3.92
C SER A 93 -19.42 1.85 4.32
N PRO A 94 -20.53 2.24 4.97
CA PRO A 94 -21.48 1.31 5.61
C PRO A 94 -22.14 0.31 4.65
N LYS A 95 -22.03 0.54 3.35
CA LYS A 95 -22.50 -0.39 2.30
C LYS A 95 -21.38 -1.30 1.76
N THR A 96 -20.31 -1.51 2.52
CA THR A 96 -19.25 -2.45 2.10
C THR A 96 -19.71 -3.88 2.39
N PRO A 97 -20.05 -4.69 1.36
CA PRO A 97 -20.39 -6.08 1.59
C PRO A 97 -19.14 -6.89 2.00
N ALA A 98 -19.33 -7.99 2.74
CA ALA A 98 -18.26 -8.91 3.15
C ALA A 98 -17.36 -9.35 1.98
N SER A 99 -17.95 -9.59 0.81
CA SER A 99 -17.20 -9.94 -0.41
C SER A 99 -16.20 -8.85 -0.83
N ARG A 100 -16.56 -7.57 -0.69
CA ARG A 100 -15.66 -6.45 -0.97
C ARG A 100 -14.57 -6.34 0.10
N ALA A 101 -14.91 -6.51 1.37
CA ALA A 101 -13.94 -6.53 2.45
C ALA A 101 -12.89 -7.64 2.22
N LYS A 102 -13.35 -8.85 1.91
CA LYS A 102 -12.48 -9.97 1.54
C LYS A 102 -11.61 -9.63 0.33
N SER A 103 -12.16 -9.10 -0.76
CA SER A 103 -11.40 -8.84 -1.98
C SER A 103 -10.28 -7.79 -1.78
N LEU A 104 -10.49 -6.81 -0.90
CA LEU A 104 -9.46 -5.83 -0.53
C LEU A 104 -8.28 -6.51 0.18
N ALA A 105 -8.55 -7.38 1.16
CA ALA A 105 -7.52 -8.12 1.87
C ALA A 105 -6.75 -9.08 0.94
N ILE A 106 -7.46 -9.76 0.05
CA ILE A 106 -6.88 -10.68 -0.93
C ILE A 106 -6.03 -9.93 -1.97
N ALA A 107 -6.50 -8.77 -2.46
CA ALA A 107 -5.71 -7.94 -3.36
C ALA A 107 -4.36 -7.52 -2.74
N ALA A 108 -4.34 -7.16 -1.45
CA ALA A 108 -3.11 -6.81 -0.75
C ALA A 108 -2.09 -7.97 -0.75
N ILE A 109 -2.56 -9.19 -0.52
CA ILE A 109 -1.71 -10.41 -0.55
C ILE A 109 -1.22 -10.71 -1.96
N ARG A 110 -2.09 -10.61 -2.97
CA ARG A 110 -1.74 -10.84 -4.37
C ARG A 110 -0.67 -9.86 -4.84
N GLU A 111 -0.91 -8.57 -4.67
CA GLU A 111 0.02 -7.52 -5.09
C GLU A 111 1.38 -7.67 -4.39
N ALA A 112 1.40 -7.99 -3.10
CA ALA A 112 2.65 -8.26 -2.40
C ALA A 112 3.41 -9.44 -3.01
N CYS A 113 2.73 -10.54 -3.32
CA CYS A 113 3.36 -11.71 -3.96
C CYS A 113 3.82 -11.39 -5.39
N GLU A 114 3.00 -10.69 -6.20
CA GLU A 114 3.33 -10.30 -7.58
C GLU A 114 4.52 -9.33 -7.65
N GLU A 115 4.54 -8.30 -6.80
CA GLU A 115 5.53 -7.24 -6.85
C GLU A 115 6.82 -7.54 -6.08
N THR A 116 6.79 -8.46 -5.11
CA THR A 116 7.94 -8.72 -4.23
C THR A 116 8.38 -10.18 -4.20
N GLY A 117 7.58 -11.09 -4.71
CA GLY A 117 7.77 -12.52 -4.56
C GLY A 117 7.42 -13.07 -3.16
N LEU A 118 6.97 -12.24 -2.23
CA LEU A 118 6.68 -12.66 -0.86
C LEU A 118 5.20 -13.02 -0.71
N CYS A 119 4.89 -14.29 -0.57
CA CYS A 119 3.52 -14.79 -0.55
C CYS A 119 3.09 -15.14 0.89
N LEU A 120 1.95 -14.59 1.31
CA LEU A 120 1.31 -14.89 2.59
C LEU A 120 0.19 -15.90 2.36
N GLY A 121 0.42 -17.12 2.80
CA GLY A 121 -0.54 -18.20 2.60
C GLY A 121 -0.42 -19.28 3.66
N ARG A 122 -1.30 -20.26 3.59
CA ARG A 122 -1.26 -21.44 4.43
C ARG A 122 -1.40 -22.68 3.56
N ARG A 123 -0.74 -23.78 3.93
CA ARG A 123 -0.88 -25.05 3.23
C ARG A 123 -2.34 -25.48 3.17
N SER A 124 -2.73 -25.96 2.00
CA SER A 124 -4.06 -26.50 1.75
C SER A 124 -3.95 -27.97 1.37
N GLU A 125 -4.76 -28.81 1.99
CA GLU A 125 -4.83 -30.25 1.66
C GLU A 125 -5.51 -30.50 0.28
N GLY A 126 -6.24 -29.49 -0.25
CA GLY A 126 -6.89 -29.55 -1.55
C GLY A 126 -6.10 -28.85 -2.65
N LYS A 127 -6.05 -29.44 -3.85
CA LYS A 127 -5.53 -28.74 -5.04
C LYS A 127 -6.53 -27.67 -5.48
N ALA A 128 -6.38 -26.46 -4.98
CA ALA A 128 -7.13 -25.33 -5.53
C ALA A 128 -6.61 -25.01 -6.94
N LYS A 129 -7.53 -24.91 -7.92
CA LYS A 129 -7.20 -24.41 -9.25
C LYS A 129 -7.05 -22.89 -9.16
N LEU A 130 -5.83 -22.44 -8.89
CA LEU A 130 -5.47 -21.03 -8.89
C LEU A 130 -4.67 -20.73 -10.17
N GLU A 131 -5.09 -19.70 -10.91
CA GLU A 131 -4.50 -19.34 -12.21
C GLU A 131 -4.05 -17.89 -12.22
N GLY A 132 -3.30 -17.48 -13.25
CA GLY A 132 -2.80 -16.13 -13.41
C GLY A 132 -1.89 -15.73 -12.26
N ALA A 133 -2.15 -14.57 -11.68
CA ALA A 133 -1.42 -14.01 -10.54
C ALA A 133 -1.38 -14.92 -9.29
N TRP A 134 -2.30 -15.87 -9.19
CA TRP A 134 -2.39 -16.82 -8.07
C TRP A 134 -1.63 -18.12 -8.29
N LYS A 135 -1.01 -18.29 -9.48
CA LYS A 135 -0.24 -19.50 -9.80
C LYS A 135 0.87 -19.79 -8.80
N PRO A 136 1.64 -18.80 -8.27
CA PRO A 136 2.67 -19.08 -7.26
C PRO A 136 2.13 -19.75 -6.00
N PHE A 137 0.90 -19.42 -5.58
CA PHE A 137 0.25 -20.08 -4.45
C PHE A 137 -0.11 -21.53 -4.79
N ALA A 138 -0.66 -21.78 -5.98
CA ALA A 138 -1.00 -23.14 -6.43
C ALA A 138 0.25 -24.02 -6.53
N ASP A 139 1.34 -23.51 -7.12
CA ASP A 139 2.60 -24.23 -7.29
C ASP A 139 3.23 -24.59 -5.93
N ALA A 140 3.06 -23.74 -4.93
CA ALA A 140 3.53 -23.97 -3.56
C ALA A 140 2.56 -24.79 -2.69
N GLY A 141 1.38 -25.19 -3.21
CA GLY A 141 0.33 -25.87 -2.45
C GLY A 141 -0.29 -25.01 -1.35
N LEU A 142 -0.41 -23.71 -1.60
CA LEU A 142 -0.90 -22.72 -0.65
C LEU A 142 -2.26 -22.15 -1.10
N LEU A 143 -3.03 -21.69 -0.11
CA LEU A 143 -4.11 -20.72 -0.28
C LEU A 143 -3.71 -19.40 0.41
N PRO A 144 -4.09 -18.22 -0.14
CA PRO A 144 -3.85 -16.95 0.54
C PRO A 144 -4.53 -16.93 1.91
N ASP A 145 -3.82 -16.38 2.90
CA ASP A 145 -4.31 -16.31 4.28
C ASP A 145 -4.41 -14.85 4.77
N PRO A 146 -5.59 -14.24 4.71
CA PRO A 146 -5.80 -12.88 5.17
C PRO A 146 -6.05 -12.75 6.68
N SER A 147 -6.05 -13.84 7.45
CA SER A 147 -6.45 -13.85 8.86
C SER A 147 -5.49 -13.05 9.77
N SER A 148 -4.25 -12.82 9.32
CA SER A 148 -3.22 -12.07 10.06
C SER A 148 -3.14 -10.59 9.68
N LEU A 149 -4.01 -10.09 8.80
CA LEU A 149 -3.95 -8.71 8.33
C LEU A 149 -4.61 -7.74 9.32
N PHE A 150 -3.97 -6.59 9.52
CA PHE A 150 -4.53 -5.45 10.25
C PHE A 150 -4.71 -4.25 9.31
N LEU A 151 -5.80 -3.50 9.44
CA LEU A 151 -6.02 -2.26 8.71
C LEU A 151 -5.31 -1.09 9.43
N ILE A 152 -4.39 -0.43 8.73
CA ILE A 152 -3.60 0.68 9.29
C ILE A 152 -4.17 2.03 8.88
N ALA A 153 -4.57 2.17 7.62
CA ALA A 153 -5.07 3.43 7.09
C ALA A 153 -5.94 3.21 5.85
N ARG A 154 -6.68 4.25 5.48
CA ARG A 154 -7.35 4.41 4.18
C ARG A 154 -6.89 5.71 3.55
N ALA A 155 -6.69 5.74 2.25
CA ALA A 155 -6.41 6.96 1.51
C ALA A 155 -7.13 7.01 0.17
N ILE A 156 -7.64 8.20 -0.21
CA ILE A 156 -8.23 8.43 -1.54
C ILE A 156 -7.34 9.40 -2.31
N THR A 157 -6.95 9.01 -3.53
CA THR A 157 -6.20 9.87 -4.44
C THR A 157 -6.99 11.17 -4.72
N PRO A 158 -6.35 12.34 -4.74
CA PRO A 158 -6.99 13.61 -5.03
C PRO A 158 -7.78 13.62 -6.33
N PRO A 159 -8.82 14.45 -6.45
CA PRO A 159 -9.45 14.75 -7.73
C PRO A 159 -8.45 15.32 -8.75
N GLY A 160 -8.78 15.22 -10.05
CA GLY A 160 -7.93 15.75 -11.12
C GLY A 160 -6.70 14.92 -11.47
N ARG A 161 -6.51 13.74 -10.87
CA ARG A 161 -5.42 12.83 -11.21
C ARG A 161 -5.85 11.84 -12.29
N VAL A 162 -4.93 11.47 -13.18
CA VAL A 162 -5.12 10.49 -14.29
C VAL A 162 -5.61 9.14 -13.77
N LYS A 163 -5.11 8.72 -12.61
CA LYS A 163 -5.55 7.50 -11.92
C LYS A 163 -5.94 7.85 -10.50
N ARG A 164 -7.08 7.34 -10.05
CA ARG A 164 -7.56 7.54 -8.68
C ARG A 164 -7.86 6.21 -8.04
N PHE A 165 -7.39 6.06 -6.80
CA PHE A 165 -7.56 4.87 -5.98
C PHE A 165 -8.16 5.23 -4.63
N ASP A 166 -8.98 4.32 -4.10
CA ASP A 166 -9.45 4.28 -2.71
C ASP A 166 -8.72 3.10 -2.05
N THR A 167 -7.55 3.41 -1.50
CA THR A 167 -6.58 2.41 -1.04
C THR A 167 -6.76 2.09 0.43
N ARG A 168 -6.80 0.78 0.77
CA ARG A 168 -6.66 0.27 2.14
C ARG A 168 -5.22 -0.18 2.34
N PHE A 169 -4.61 0.31 3.41
CA PHE A 169 -3.26 -0.08 3.82
C PHE A 169 -3.36 -1.12 4.92
N PHE A 170 -3.00 -2.34 4.57
CA PHE A 170 -2.92 -3.46 5.50
C PHE A 170 -1.49 -3.63 5.99
N THR A 171 -1.33 -4.26 7.14
CA THR A 171 -0.04 -4.73 7.62
C THR A 171 -0.14 -6.18 8.09
N ALA A 172 0.98 -6.89 7.96
CA ALA A 172 1.20 -8.22 8.51
C ALA A 172 2.64 -8.35 9.01
N ASP A 173 2.86 -9.25 9.95
CA ASP A 173 4.21 -9.61 10.38
C ASP A 173 4.94 -10.38 9.28
N ALA A 174 6.23 -10.12 9.07
CA ALA A 174 7.02 -10.82 8.06
C ALA A 174 7.14 -12.32 8.31
N SER A 175 6.93 -12.79 9.55
CA SER A 175 6.87 -14.22 9.89
C SER A 175 5.67 -14.94 9.23
N THR A 176 4.68 -14.21 8.73
CA THR A 176 3.55 -14.77 7.97
C THR A 176 3.88 -15.08 6.51
N ILE A 177 5.06 -14.70 6.03
CA ILE A 177 5.55 -15.08 4.70
C ILE A 177 5.85 -16.57 4.71
N THR A 178 5.13 -17.35 3.91
CA THR A 178 5.24 -18.81 3.86
C THR A 178 5.92 -19.32 2.60
N HIS A 179 6.03 -18.48 1.58
CA HIS A 179 6.68 -18.84 0.33
C HIS A 179 7.35 -17.62 -0.32
N ARG A 180 8.44 -17.86 -1.07
CA ARG A 180 9.15 -16.84 -1.83
C ARG A 180 9.27 -17.29 -3.27
N VAL A 181 8.98 -16.38 -4.18
CA VAL A 181 9.15 -16.55 -5.63
C VAL A 181 10.39 -15.80 -6.04
N ASP A 182 11.35 -16.50 -6.60
CA ASP A 182 12.60 -15.90 -7.09
C ASP A 182 12.40 -15.16 -8.41
N GLY A 183 13.27 -14.19 -8.70
CA GLY A 183 13.32 -13.48 -9.98
C GLY A 183 12.21 -12.45 -10.20
N VAL A 184 11.40 -12.13 -9.19
CA VAL A 184 10.36 -11.10 -9.30
C VAL A 184 10.98 -9.70 -9.36
N ILE A 185 12.07 -9.47 -8.64
CA ILE A 185 12.78 -8.18 -8.64
C ILE A 185 13.89 -8.25 -9.69
N HIS A 186 13.77 -7.41 -10.71
CA HIS A 186 14.75 -7.26 -11.80
C HIS A 186 14.64 -5.87 -12.44
N ALA A 187 15.56 -5.54 -13.34
CA ALA A 187 15.68 -4.19 -13.91
C ALA A 187 14.44 -3.68 -14.66
N ASP A 188 13.61 -4.59 -15.19
CA ASP A 188 12.37 -4.24 -15.92
C ASP A 188 11.09 -4.53 -15.12
N ALA A 189 11.21 -4.93 -13.83
CA ALA A 189 10.08 -5.18 -12.97
C ALA A 189 9.38 -3.86 -12.55
N GLU A 190 8.16 -3.96 -12.04
CA GLU A 190 7.45 -2.79 -11.50
C GLU A 190 8.17 -2.21 -10.28
N LEU A 191 8.65 -3.08 -9.37
CA LEU A 191 9.59 -2.76 -8.32
C LEU A 191 10.97 -3.32 -8.69
N VAL A 192 11.96 -2.45 -8.77
CA VAL A 192 13.33 -2.80 -9.20
C VAL A 192 14.27 -3.06 -8.03
N GLU A 193 13.88 -2.70 -6.83
CA GLU A 193 14.66 -2.84 -5.61
C GLU A 193 13.72 -3.01 -4.41
N LEU A 194 14.09 -3.87 -3.45
CA LEU A 194 13.39 -4.00 -2.17
C LEU A 194 14.34 -3.64 -1.03
N VAL A 195 13.86 -2.82 -0.09
CA VAL A 195 14.64 -2.36 1.07
C VAL A 195 13.80 -2.54 2.34
N TRP A 196 14.45 -3.11 3.38
CA TRP A 196 13.92 -3.12 4.74
C TRP A 196 14.36 -1.85 5.46
N VAL A 197 13.41 -0.95 5.77
CA VAL A 197 13.64 0.34 6.41
C VAL A 197 13.28 0.23 7.89
N GLU A 198 14.20 0.62 8.76
CA GLU A 198 13.93 0.70 10.21
C GLU A 198 12.90 1.79 10.51
N LEU A 199 11.88 1.44 11.32
CA LEU A 199 10.92 2.41 11.82
C LEU A 199 11.63 3.42 12.75
N GLY A 200 11.14 4.68 12.73
CA GLY A 200 11.77 5.77 13.48
C GLY A 200 13.11 6.25 12.92
N SER A 201 13.70 5.55 11.93
CA SER A 201 14.92 6.01 11.26
C SER A 201 14.68 7.18 10.33
N LYS A 202 15.79 7.84 9.88
CA LYS A 202 15.69 8.89 8.85
C LYS A 202 15.03 8.32 7.58
N PRO A 203 13.92 8.91 7.12
CA PRO A 203 13.21 8.41 5.96
C PRO A 203 14.09 8.39 4.71
N LEU A 204 13.89 7.41 3.82
CA LEU A 204 14.49 7.44 2.49
C LEU A 204 14.09 8.74 1.77
N ALA A 205 15.06 9.37 1.09
CA ALA A 205 14.86 10.67 0.42
C ALA A 205 13.68 10.61 -0.58
N ASP A 206 13.57 9.50 -1.28
CA ASP A 206 12.56 9.30 -2.33
C ASP A 206 11.29 8.58 -1.87
N LEU A 207 11.03 8.56 -0.55
CA LEU A 207 9.79 7.98 -0.02
C LEU A 207 8.57 8.82 -0.44
N HIS A 208 7.58 8.17 -1.04
CA HIS A 208 6.34 8.86 -1.42
C HIS A 208 5.63 9.44 -0.19
N PRO A 209 5.08 10.67 -0.26
CA PRO A 209 4.48 11.34 0.91
C PRO A 209 3.41 10.52 1.63
N MET A 210 2.53 9.82 0.90
CA MET A 210 1.51 8.96 1.52
C MET A 210 2.14 7.75 2.22
N THR A 211 3.18 7.15 1.64
CA THR A 211 3.94 6.07 2.27
C THR A 211 4.52 6.54 3.61
N ARG A 212 5.08 7.75 3.64
CA ARG A 212 5.59 8.36 4.89
C ARG A 212 4.50 8.57 5.94
N ASN A 213 3.33 9.07 5.55
CA ASN A 213 2.22 9.26 6.48
C ASN A 213 1.75 7.94 7.10
N VAL A 214 1.67 6.89 6.29
CA VAL A 214 1.26 5.56 6.75
C VAL A 214 2.34 4.90 7.61
N LEU A 215 3.63 5.11 7.28
CA LEU A 215 4.75 4.67 8.14
C LEU A 215 4.70 5.30 9.52
N ASN A 216 4.47 6.61 9.59
CA ASN A 216 4.37 7.32 10.88
C ASN A 216 3.19 6.79 11.71
N GLU A 217 2.08 6.45 11.07
CA GLU A 217 0.93 5.85 11.75
C GLU A 217 1.27 4.47 12.30
N LEU A 218 1.93 3.64 11.51
CA LEU A 218 2.36 2.30 11.91
C LEU A 218 3.38 2.35 13.06
N ASP A 219 4.36 3.24 12.96
CA ASP A 219 5.38 3.47 13.99
C ASP A 219 4.74 3.86 15.33
N THR A 220 3.82 4.83 15.30
CA THR A 220 3.04 5.24 16.49
C THR A 220 2.28 4.06 17.11
N ARG A 221 1.64 3.21 16.30
CA ARG A 221 0.90 2.04 16.82
C ARG A 221 1.83 1.00 17.44
N LEU A 222 2.94 0.70 16.79
CA LEU A 222 3.91 -0.28 17.29
C LEU A 222 4.62 0.20 18.56
N ALA A 223 4.83 1.51 18.72
CA ALA A 223 5.37 2.10 19.93
C ALA A 223 4.40 1.99 21.13
N THR A 224 3.10 1.90 20.90
CA THR A 224 2.07 1.77 21.95
C THR A 224 1.77 0.31 22.34
N GLY A 225 2.29 -0.66 21.59
CA GLY A 225 2.10 -2.09 21.87
C GLY A 225 1.80 -2.93 20.63
N PRO A 226 1.24 -4.14 20.82
CA PRO A 226 0.88 -4.99 19.69
C PRO A 226 -0.22 -4.37 18.82
N LEU A 227 -0.22 -4.74 17.54
CA LEU A 227 -1.29 -4.32 16.62
C LEU A 227 -2.66 -4.82 17.09
N ARG A 228 -3.65 -3.95 17.00
CA ARG A 228 -5.02 -4.21 17.46
C ARG A 228 -6.01 -3.77 16.40
N HIS A 229 -7.12 -4.50 16.28
CA HIS A 229 -8.20 -4.15 15.34
C HIS A 229 -9.07 -2.99 15.84
N ASP A 230 -9.13 -2.74 17.13
CA ASP A 230 -9.89 -1.64 17.74
C ASP A 230 -9.17 -0.28 17.69
N ALA A 231 -7.93 -0.24 17.19
CA ALA A 231 -7.20 1.00 17.01
C ALA A 231 -7.89 1.93 15.98
N PRO A 232 -7.90 3.26 16.21
CA PRO A 232 -8.47 4.21 15.27
C PRO A 232 -7.81 4.10 13.89
N VAL A 233 -8.61 4.11 12.82
CA VAL A 233 -8.10 4.01 11.44
C VAL A 233 -8.12 5.39 10.79
N PRO A 234 -6.96 6.00 10.50
CA PRO A 234 -6.89 7.28 9.81
C PRO A 234 -7.35 7.15 8.36
N PHE A 235 -8.06 8.17 7.92
CA PHE A 235 -8.53 8.32 6.56
C PHE A 235 -7.94 9.59 5.94
N PHE A 236 -7.05 9.40 4.98
CA PHE A 236 -6.42 10.48 4.24
C PHE A 236 -7.22 10.77 2.96
N HIS A 237 -7.72 11.98 2.84
CA HIS A 237 -8.48 12.42 1.67
C HIS A 237 -8.24 13.89 1.36
N PHE A 238 -8.76 14.37 0.24
CA PHE A 238 -8.64 15.76 -0.16
C PHE A 238 -10.01 16.45 -0.09
N TYR A 239 -10.03 17.58 0.61
CA TYR A 239 -11.16 18.47 0.68
C TYR A 239 -10.69 19.92 0.56
N GLY A 240 -11.33 20.73 -0.29
CA GLY A 240 -10.94 22.12 -0.52
C GLY A 240 -9.48 22.28 -1.01
N GLY A 241 -8.98 21.35 -1.82
CA GLY A 241 -7.61 21.38 -2.36
C GLY A 241 -6.51 20.99 -1.35
N LYS A 242 -6.86 20.65 -0.11
CA LYS A 242 -5.90 20.27 0.95
C LYS A 242 -6.11 18.83 1.38
N MET A 243 -5.01 18.17 1.75
CA MET A 243 -5.08 16.86 2.38
C MET A 243 -5.62 16.99 3.80
N GLN A 244 -6.62 16.18 4.10
CA GLN A 244 -7.23 16.03 5.42
C GLN A 244 -6.90 14.65 5.99
N LYS A 245 -6.85 14.55 7.32
CA LYS A 245 -6.73 13.28 8.06
C LYS A 245 -7.90 13.21 9.04
N ASP A 246 -8.87 12.36 8.72
CA ASP A 246 -9.98 12.03 9.61
C ASP A 246 -9.76 10.65 10.24
N ILE A 247 -10.60 10.28 11.20
CA ILE A 247 -10.65 8.92 11.76
C ILE A 247 -11.92 8.26 11.24
N LEU A 248 -11.81 7.03 10.72
CA LEU A 248 -12.98 6.25 10.33
C LEU A 248 -13.77 5.84 11.58
N ALA A 249 -15.03 6.22 11.62
CA ALA A 249 -15.99 5.89 12.67
C ALA A 249 -16.92 4.76 12.21
#